data_f696eb27015187433c7dc8fd3be35b8e
#
_entry.id   f696eb27015187433c7dc8fd3be35b8e
#
_cell.length_a   1.000
_cell.length_b   1.000
_cell.length_c   1.000
_cell.angle_alpha   90.00
_cell.angle_beta   90.00
_cell.angle_gamma   90.00
#
_symmetry.space_group_name_H-M   'P 1'
#
loop_
_entity.id
_entity.type
_entity.pdbx_description
1 polymer ?
#
loop_
_entity_poly.entity_id
_entity_poly.type
_entity_poly.pdbx_seq_one_letter_code
_entity_poly.pdbx_strand_id
1 'polypeptide(L)'
;MKTLWLTYAWKDNEDGDVEYLAQELRSEGIEVLIDKFTIGAGNHLWSQIDQHISNPDKSDAWAIFATEASLQSKACQEELQYAISRAVSNRGEQFPLIGIFPGNFAADLIPSALSSRLCVSLEDNEWRTRVGSAVKGESFNVDKQPISPFSLKIHNLGEESFALEIRPRAGSIHPIGVAYPQLEAEKIRYIYIAPSGYPHPPTMLVSSEGTTDDGMKLYAITNQSMTPTNSLYIHTKGHLSEFKVGKMESPTYIK
;
A
#
# COMPACT_ATOMS: atom_id res chain seq x y z
N MET A 1 9.98 10.46 26.71
CA MET A 1 9.28 9.45 25.88
C MET A 1 7.99 10.09 25.43
N LYS A 2 7.62 9.95 24.16
CA LYS A 2 6.38 10.52 23.61
C LYS A 2 5.20 9.65 24.00
N THR A 3 4.04 10.29 24.23
CA THR A 3 2.85 9.64 24.79
C THR A 3 1.67 9.74 23.84
N LEU A 4 1.04 8.60 23.56
CA LEU A 4 -0.17 8.46 22.73
C LEU A 4 -1.37 8.16 23.63
N TRP A 5 -2.46 8.92 23.50
CA TRP A 5 -3.76 8.52 24.03
C TRP A 5 -4.50 7.70 22.98
N LEU A 6 -4.91 6.47 23.32
CA LEU A 6 -5.61 5.55 22.42
C LEU A 6 -7.08 5.40 22.86
N THR A 7 -7.97 5.96 22.04
CA THR A 7 -9.43 5.86 22.18
C THR A 7 -9.95 4.58 21.53
N TYR A 8 -10.91 3.92 22.15
CA TYR A 8 -11.55 2.70 21.63
C TYR A 8 -12.93 2.50 22.26
N ALA A 9 -13.80 1.70 21.68
CA ALA A 9 -15.01 1.24 22.36
C ALA A 9 -14.69 0.03 23.24
N TRP A 10 -15.23 -0.03 24.45
CA TRP A 10 -14.96 -1.14 25.38
C TRP A 10 -15.22 -2.52 24.78
N LYS A 11 -16.23 -2.62 23.90
CA LYS A 11 -16.52 -3.82 23.13
C LYS A 11 -15.33 -4.30 22.29
N ASP A 12 -14.51 -3.39 21.80
CA ASP A 12 -13.34 -3.70 20.96
C ASP A 12 -12.18 -4.31 21.74
N ASN A 13 -12.29 -4.36 23.07
CA ASN A 13 -11.24 -4.90 23.94
C ASN A 13 -11.71 -6.09 24.80
N GLU A 14 -12.84 -6.71 24.47
CA GLU A 14 -13.34 -7.89 25.19
C GLU A 14 -12.34 -9.05 25.11
N ASP A 15 -11.69 -9.23 23.94
CA ASP A 15 -10.69 -10.26 23.69
C ASP A 15 -9.23 -9.76 23.88
N GLY A 16 -9.03 -8.51 24.30
CA GLY A 16 -7.73 -7.92 24.58
C GLY A 16 -7.02 -7.31 23.37
N ASP A 17 -7.71 -7.12 22.25
CA ASP A 17 -7.14 -6.59 21.00
C ASP A 17 -6.50 -5.20 21.18
N VAL A 18 -7.17 -4.31 21.91
CA VAL A 18 -6.66 -2.95 22.18
C VAL A 18 -5.43 -2.99 23.11
N GLU A 19 -5.43 -3.88 24.09
CA GLU A 19 -4.28 -4.08 24.99
C GLU A 19 -3.07 -4.61 24.20
N TYR A 20 -3.31 -5.50 23.24
CA TYR A 20 -2.28 -5.99 22.33
C TYR A 20 -1.73 -4.86 21.46
N LEU A 21 -2.61 -4.03 20.85
CA LEU A 21 -2.19 -2.86 20.08
C LEU A 21 -1.32 -1.91 20.92
N ALA A 22 -1.74 -1.63 22.16
CA ALA A 22 -0.98 -0.79 23.07
C ALA A 22 0.40 -1.39 23.39
N GLN A 23 0.49 -2.71 23.57
CA GLN A 23 1.75 -3.42 23.79
C GLN A 23 2.67 -3.30 22.56
N GLU A 24 2.16 -3.54 21.36
CA GLU A 24 2.91 -3.46 20.12
C GLU A 24 3.44 -2.03 19.88
N LEU A 25 2.62 -1.02 20.13
CA LEU A 25 3.04 0.38 20.00
C LEU A 25 4.07 0.79 21.06
N ARG A 26 4.02 0.23 22.27
CA ARG A 26 5.07 0.45 23.29
C ARG A 26 6.42 -0.11 22.83
N SER A 27 6.43 -1.19 22.05
CA SER A 27 7.68 -1.73 21.50
C SER A 27 8.37 -0.77 20.51
N GLU A 28 7.62 0.18 19.93
CA GLU A 28 8.16 1.27 19.12
C GLU A 28 8.78 2.42 19.95
N GLY A 29 8.84 2.29 21.27
CA GLY A 29 9.45 3.28 22.17
C GLY A 29 8.56 4.51 22.42
N ILE A 30 7.25 4.36 22.37
CA ILE A 30 6.26 5.36 22.79
C ILE A 30 5.49 4.85 24.02
N GLU A 31 4.99 5.76 24.86
CA GLU A 31 4.03 5.40 25.90
C GLU A 31 2.62 5.41 25.34
N VAL A 32 1.82 4.40 25.66
CA VAL A 32 0.41 4.31 25.21
C VAL A 32 -0.50 4.27 26.40
N LEU A 33 -1.36 5.29 26.51
CA LEU A 33 -2.38 5.43 27.53
C LEU A 33 -3.72 4.98 26.98
N ILE A 34 -4.41 4.13 27.73
CA ILE A 34 -5.81 3.73 27.52
C ILE A 34 -6.59 3.98 28.81
N ASP A 35 -7.88 4.25 28.70
CA ASP A 35 -8.77 4.56 29.82
C ASP A 35 -8.72 3.49 30.91
N LYS A 36 -8.79 2.22 30.53
CA LYS A 36 -8.77 1.05 31.42
C LYS A 36 -7.64 1.08 32.47
N PHE A 37 -6.46 1.57 32.10
CA PHE A 37 -5.28 1.58 33.00
C PHE A 37 -4.94 2.96 33.55
N THR A 38 -5.51 4.00 32.95
CA THR A 38 -5.10 5.39 33.23
C THR A 38 -6.07 6.09 34.19
N ILE A 39 -7.34 5.69 34.18
CA ILE A 39 -8.39 6.36 34.94
C ILE A 39 -8.54 5.73 36.32
N GLY A 40 -8.39 6.55 37.34
CA GLY A 40 -8.55 6.14 38.75
C GLY A 40 -10.00 5.95 39.14
N ALA A 41 -10.30 4.83 39.83
CA ALA A 41 -11.62 4.55 40.35
C ALA A 41 -12.12 5.68 41.31
N GLY A 42 -13.39 6.01 41.19
CA GLY A 42 -14.06 6.99 42.08
C GLY A 42 -13.93 8.45 41.64
N ASN A 43 -13.19 8.78 40.62
CA ASN A 43 -13.07 10.12 40.05
C ASN A 43 -14.03 10.34 38.87
N HIS A 44 -14.27 11.61 38.51
CA HIS A 44 -15.13 11.96 37.39
C HIS A 44 -14.45 11.56 36.07
N LEU A 45 -15.00 10.57 35.36
CA LEU A 45 -14.44 9.94 34.17
C LEU A 45 -14.03 10.97 33.10
N TRP A 46 -14.98 11.78 32.66
CA TRP A 46 -14.79 12.74 31.57
C TRP A 46 -13.74 13.82 31.87
N SER A 47 -13.70 14.28 33.14
CA SER A 47 -12.70 15.26 33.54
C SER A 47 -11.27 14.72 33.44
N GLN A 48 -11.06 13.42 33.69
CA GLN A 48 -9.74 12.81 33.56
C GLN A 48 -9.39 12.58 32.10
N ILE A 49 -10.33 12.09 31.29
CA ILE A 49 -10.15 11.88 29.83
C ILE A 49 -9.78 13.19 29.16
N ASP A 50 -10.56 14.27 29.39
CA ASP A 50 -10.26 15.59 28.84
C ASP A 50 -8.85 16.06 29.24
N GLN A 51 -8.47 15.93 30.52
CA GLN A 51 -7.12 16.29 30.97
C GLN A 51 -6.01 15.50 30.23
N HIS A 52 -6.23 14.24 29.91
CA HIS A 52 -5.23 13.45 29.18
C HIS A 52 -5.14 13.83 27.71
N ILE A 53 -6.25 14.18 27.08
CA ILE A 53 -6.29 14.52 25.67
C ILE A 53 -5.91 15.98 25.44
N SER A 54 -6.46 16.90 26.23
CA SER A 54 -6.33 18.35 26.02
C SER A 54 -5.02 18.93 26.54
N ASN A 55 -4.38 18.28 27.54
CA ASN A 55 -3.17 18.79 28.16
C ASN A 55 -1.90 18.33 27.42
N PRO A 56 -1.06 19.28 26.92
CA PRO A 56 0.21 18.96 26.24
C PRO A 56 1.21 18.15 27.08
N ASP A 57 1.17 18.31 28.42
CA ASP A 57 2.07 17.58 29.33
C ASP A 57 1.66 16.12 29.53
N LYS A 58 0.47 15.71 29.07
CA LYS A 58 -0.09 14.38 29.31
C LYS A 58 -0.05 13.48 28.07
N SER A 59 -0.25 14.04 26.89
CA SER A 59 -0.16 13.29 25.63
C SER A 59 0.43 14.13 24.51
N ASP A 60 1.18 13.52 23.62
CA ASP A 60 1.78 14.15 22.44
C ASP A 60 0.96 13.87 21.17
N ALA A 61 0.11 12.86 21.20
CA ALA A 61 -0.72 12.45 20.07
C ALA A 61 -2.01 11.78 20.55
N TRP A 62 -2.98 11.69 19.67
CA TRP A 62 -4.22 10.96 19.87
C TRP A 62 -4.46 9.98 18.75
N ALA A 63 -4.93 8.77 19.08
CA ALA A 63 -5.38 7.79 18.10
C ALA A 63 -6.72 7.19 18.50
N ILE A 64 -7.45 6.68 17.51
CA ILE A 64 -8.64 5.87 17.70
C ILE A 64 -8.45 4.51 17.03
N PHE A 65 -8.75 3.43 17.76
CA PHE A 65 -9.00 2.14 17.14
C PHE A 65 -10.38 2.20 16.47
N ALA A 66 -10.36 2.43 15.18
CA ALA A 66 -11.51 2.84 14.39
C ALA A 66 -12.28 1.62 13.87
N THR A 67 -13.19 1.13 14.70
CA THR A 67 -14.18 0.11 14.39
C THR A 67 -15.55 0.75 14.22
N GLU A 68 -16.53 -0.01 13.73
CA GLU A 68 -17.91 0.46 13.72
C GLU A 68 -18.41 0.80 15.14
N ALA A 69 -18.02 0.00 16.14
CA ALA A 69 -18.40 0.22 17.54
C ALA A 69 -17.83 1.53 18.09
N SER A 70 -16.52 1.80 17.88
CA SER A 70 -15.89 3.02 18.36
C SER A 70 -16.40 4.27 17.64
N LEU A 71 -16.59 4.20 16.32
CA LEU A 71 -17.06 5.34 15.52
C LEU A 71 -18.53 5.72 15.82
N GLN A 72 -19.36 4.77 16.25
CA GLN A 72 -20.74 5.02 16.69
C GLN A 72 -20.85 5.34 18.20
N SER A 73 -19.80 5.10 18.97
CA SER A 73 -19.78 5.37 20.41
C SER A 73 -19.79 6.87 20.69
N LYS A 74 -20.78 7.34 21.48
CA LYS A 74 -20.83 8.74 21.93
C LYS A 74 -19.60 9.12 22.73
N ALA A 75 -19.07 8.20 23.55
CA ALA A 75 -17.85 8.39 24.33
C ALA A 75 -16.66 8.65 23.42
N CYS A 76 -16.42 7.79 22.44
CA CYS A 76 -15.33 7.96 21.48
C CYS A 76 -15.45 9.22 20.62
N GLN A 77 -16.69 9.61 20.28
CA GLN A 77 -16.97 10.86 19.57
C GLN A 77 -16.62 12.09 20.41
N GLU A 78 -16.88 12.05 21.73
CA GLU A 78 -16.54 13.12 22.65
C GLU A 78 -15.02 13.26 22.80
N GLU A 79 -14.31 12.15 22.96
CA GLU A 79 -12.83 12.13 22.96
C GLU A 79 -12.24 12.69 21.65
N LEU A 80 -12.81 12.32 20.50
CA LEU A 80 -12.43 12.89 19.20
C LEU A 80 -12.63 14.40 19.16
N GLN A 81 -13.71 14.94 19.76
CA GLN A 81 -13.95 16.38 19.83
C GLN A 81 -12.87 17.09 20.65
N TYR A 82 -12.45 16.54 21.81
CA TYR A 82 -11.33 17.09 22.59
C TYR A 82 -10.04 17.09 21.77
N ALA A 83 -9.74 15.99 21.09
CA ALA A 83 -8.56 15.87 20.25
C ALA A 83 -8.55 16.86 19.07
N ILE A 84 -9.69 17.03 18.37
CA ILE A 84 -9.84 18.02 17.30
C ILE A 84 -9.66 19.44 17.86
N SER A 85 -10.31 19.77 18.98
CA SER A 85 -10.23 21.09 19.60
C SER A 85 -8.77 21.45 19.90
N ARG A 86 -8.01 20.50 20.48
CA ARG A 86 -6.59 20.69 20.73
C ARG A 86 -5.77 20.87 19.45
N ALA A 87 -5.97 20.00 18.46
CA ALA A 87 -5.25 20.08 17.17
C ALA A 87 -5.49 21.43 16.43
N VAL A 88 -6.68 22.01 16.59
CA VAL A 88 -7.03 23.30 15.96
C VAL A 88 -6.49 24.47 16.78
N SER A 89 -6.54 24.39 18.12
CA SER A 89 -6.11 25.49 19.02
C SER A 89 -4.60 25.68 18.99
N ASN A 90 -3.84 24.63 18.83
CA ASN A 90 -2.38 24.62 18.82
C ASN A 90 -1.83 24.86 17.40
N ARG A 91 -2.13 26.02 16.83
CA ARG A 91 -1.59 26.42 15.51
C ARG A 91 -0.05 26.46 15.54
N GLY A 92 0.60 25.36 15.17
CA GLY A 92 2.06 25.25 15.11
C GLY A 92 2.66 24.12 15.94
N GLU A 93 1.94 23.54 16.89
CA GLU A 93 2.34 22.31 17.55
C GLU A 93 1.79 21.10 16.77
N GLN A 94 2.64 20.12 16.50
CA GLN A 94 2.22 18.88 15.87
C GLN A 94 1.50 18.03 16.94
N PHE A 95 0.18 17.98 16.88
CA PHE A 95 -0.62 17.03 17.63
C PHE A 95 -1.30 16.07 16.62
N PRO A 96 -0.68 14.94 16.30
CA PRO A 96 -1.22 13.97 15.36
C PRO A 96 -2.55 13.40 15.82
N LEU A 97 -3.53 13.34 14.91
CA LEU A 97 -4.77 12.60 15.05
C LEU A 97 -4.69 11.39 14.11
N ILE A 98 -4.74 10.18 14.67
CA ILE A 98 -4.43 8.95 13.95
C ILE A 98 -5.64 8.02 13.98
N GLY A 99 -6.12 7.58 12.83
CA GLY A 99 -7.08 6.47 12.72
C GLY A 99 -6.34 5.15 12.52
N ILE A 100 -6.57 4.17 13.38
CA ILE A 100 -6.04 2.80 13.26
C ILE A 100 -7.22 1.88 12.94
N PHE A 101 -7.24 1.29 11.76
CA PHE A 101 -8.34 0.45 11.27
C PHE A 101 -7.93 -1.03 11.30
N PRO A 102 -8.81 -1.94 11.74
CA PRO A 102 -8.51 -3.38 11.76
C PRO A 102 -8.31 -3.98 10.36
N GLY A 103 -8.85 -3.36 9.32
CA GLY A 103 -8.75 -3.80 7.94
C GLY A 103 -9.24 -2.74 6.96
N ASN A 104 -9.65 -3.17 5.77
CA ASN A 104 -10.27 -2.27 4.79
C ASN A 104 -11.62 -1.76 5.31
N PHE A 105 -11.73 -0.45 5.44
CA PHE A 105 -12.90 0.23 5.98
C PHE A 105 -13.57 1.08 4.90
N ALA A 106 -14.90 1.14 4.92
CA ALA A 106 -15.65 1.97 3.99
C ALA A 106 -15.37 3.46 4.27
N ALA A 107 -14.92 4.19 3.27
CA ALA A 107 -14.45 5.58 3.41
C ALA A 107 -15.54 6.54 3.92
N ASP A 108 -16.80 6.25 3.68
CA ASP A 108 -17.97 7.01 4.11
C ASP A 108 -18.23 6.94 5.63
N LEU A 109 -17.69 5.93 6.30
CA LEU A 109 -17.78 5.78 7.75
C LEU A 109 -16.68 6.53 8.51
N ILE A 110 -15.65 7.01 7.80
CA ILE A 110 -14.53 7.72 8.41
C ILE A 110 -14.95 9.16 8.73
N PRO A 111 -14.86 9.62 10.00
CA PRO A 111 -15.14 11.00 10.34
C PRO A 111 -14.31 11.98 9.52
N SER A 112 -14.89 13.10 9.10
CA SER A 112 -14.23 14.11 8.25
C SER A 112 -12.92 14.62 8.83
N ALA A 113 -12.81 14.68 10.15
CA ALA A 113 -11.59 15.04 10.85
C ALA A 113 -10.43 14.05 10.63
N LEU A 114 -10.73 12.78 10.37
CA LEU A 114 -9.75 11.73 10.08
C LEU A 114 -9.58 11.51 8.57
N SER A 115 -10.63 11.71 7.78
CA SER A 115 -10.61 11.45 6.33
C SER A 115 -9.59 12.31 5.57
N SER A 116 -9.24 13.48 6.10
CA SER A 116 -8.19 14.36 5.56
C SER A 116 -6.77 14.00 5.99
N ARG A 117 -6.60 12.94 6.79
CA ARG A 117 -5.33 12.47 7.36
C ARG A 117 -5.01 11.07 6.87
N LEU A 118 -3.72 10.71 6.92
CA LEU A 118 -3.30 9.35 6.61
C LEU A 118 -3.69 8.43 7.78
N CYS A 119 -4.68 7.59 7.54
CA CYS A 119 -5.07 6.53 8.46
C CYS A 119 -4.20 5.28 8.23
N VAL A 120 -4.12 4.41 9.22
CA VAL A 120 -3.28 3.22 9.20
C VAL A 120 -4.16 1.98 9.30
N SER A 121 -3.93 0.99 8.44
CA SER A 121 -4.57 -0.33 8.53
C SER A 121 -3.66 -1.30 9.26
N LEU A 122 -4.23 -2.14 10.14
CA LEU A 122 -3.50 -3.23 10.79
C LEU A 122 -3.05 -4.33 9.81
N GLU A 123 -3.60 -4.37 8.61
CA GLU A 123 -3.14 -5.24 7.53
C GLU A 123 -1.82 -4.76 6.90
N ASP A 124 -1.41 -3.50 7.14
CA ASP A 124 -0.10 -3.00 6.72
C ASP A 124 0.98 -3.50 7.70
N ASN A 125 1.95 -4.24 7.22
CA ASN A 125 3.05 -4.76 8.05
C ASN A 125 3.84 -3.67 8.77
N GLU A 126 3.83 -2.44 8.25
CA GLU A 126 4.55 -1.28 8.80
C GLU A 126 3.67 -0.40 9.71
N TRP A 127 2.46 -0.84 10.06
CA TRP A 127 1.50 -0.03 10.82
C TRP A 127 2.07 0.52 12.13
N ARG A 128 2.84 -0.27 12.87
CA ARG A 128 3.45 0.13 14.16
C ARG A 128 4.43 1.28 13.96
N THR A 129 5.35 1.09 13.04
CA THR A 129 6.39 2.09 12.74
C THR A 129 5.79 3.38 12.19
N ARG A 130 4.71 3.29 11.40
CA ARG A 130 3.97 4.48 10.94
C ARG A 130 3.35 5.26 12.09
N VAL A 131 2.67 4.57 13.00
CA VAL A 131 2.08 5.22 14.19
C VAL A 131 3.18 5.76 15.10
N GLY A 132 4.21 4.95 15.41
CA GLY A 132 5.33 5.35 16.25
C GLY A 132 6.06 6.59 15.74
N SER A 133 6.37 6.64 14.44
CA SER A 133 7.02 7.80 13.80
C SER A 133 6.12 9.04 13.86
N ALA A 134 4.82 8.90 13.61
CA ALA A 134 3.88 10.01 13.69
C ALA A 134 3.81 10.60 15.12
N VAL A 135 3.77 9.77 16.16
CA VAL A 135 3.76 10.19 17.56
C VAL A 135 5.06 10.89 17.94
N LYS A 136 6.20 10.40 17.46
CA LYS A 136 7.51 11.00 17.71
C LYS A 136 7.78 12.27 16.92
N GLY A 137 6.97 12.55 15.88
CA GLY A 137 7.23 13.64 14.93
C GLY A 137 8.40 13.34 13.99
N GLU A 138 8.69 12.08 13.76
CA GLU A 138 9.76 11.60 12.88
C GLU A 138 9.23 11.35 11.48
N SER A 139 10.09 11.49 10.48
CA SER A 139 9.76 11.11 9.12
C SER A 139 9.67 9.58 9.01
N PHE A 140 8.54 9.08 8.52
CA PHE A 140 8.40 7.67 8.23
C PHE A 140 9.19 7.31 6.96
N ASN A 141 10.30 6.61 7.14
CA ASN A 141 11.12 6.08 6.05
C ASN A 141 11.01 4.55 6.05
N VAL A 142 10.41 4.02 5.01
CA VAL A 142 10.51 2.59 4.68
C VAL A 142 11.67 2.41 3.72
N ASP A 143 12.51 1.43 3.96
CA ASP A 143 13.46 0.95 2.95
C ASP A 143 12.65 0.40 1.76
N LYS A 144 12.42 1.28 0.80
CA LYS A 144 11.68 0.93 -0.41
C LYS A 144 12.55 0.00 -1.25
N GLN A 145 12.21 -1.26 -1.30
CA GLN A 145 12.76 -2.13 -2.31
C GLN A 145 12.48 -1.54 -3.69
N PRO A 146 13.47 -1.52 -4.58
CA PRO A 146 13.29 -0.99 -5.92
C PRO A 146 12.16 -1.77 -6.62
N ILE A 147 11.13 -1.05 -7.02
CA ILE A 147 10.02 -1.63 -7.77
C ILE A 147 10.49 -1.82 -9.21
N SER A 148 10.24 -2.99 -9.79
CA SER A 148 10.52 -3.24 -11.22
C SER A 148 9.92 -2.12 -12.08
N PRO A 149 10.65 -1.59 -13.09
CA PRO A 149 10.10 -0.60 -14.01
C PRO A 149 8.94 -1.13 -14.86
N PHE A 150 8.76 -2.43 -14.88
CA PHE A 150 7.67 -3.10 -15.58
C PHE A 150 6.65 -3.72 -14.63
N SER A 151 5.41 -3.73 -15.06
CA SER A 151 4.34 -4.55 -14.48
C SER A 151 4.18 -5.80 -15.35
N LEU A 152 4.17 -6.97 -14.73
CA LEU A 152 3.90 -8.25 -15.36
C LEU A 152 2.57 -8.79 -14.85
N LYS A 153 1.69 -9.20 -15.80
CA LYS A 153 0.44 -9.89 -15.49
C LYS A 153 0.29 -11.11 -16.39
N ILE A 154 -0.15 -12.21 -15.80
CA ILE A 154 -0.38 -13.46 -16.53
C ILE A 154 -1.89 -13.65 -16.70
N HIS A 155 -2.34 -13.74 -17.94
CA HIS A 155 -3.71 -14.07 -18.30
C HIS A 155 -3.76 -15.56 -18.68
N ASN A 156 -4.60 -16.33 -18.02
CA ASN A 156 -4.86 -17.71 -18.36
C ASN A 156 -5.93 -17.74 -19.46
N LEU A 157 -5.61 -18.31 -20.61
CA LEU A 157 -6.48 -18.40 -21.78
C LEU A 157 -7.10 -19.79 -21.96
N GLY A 158 -6.86 -20.71 -21.02
CA GLY A 158 -7.30 -22.12 -21.10
C GLY A 158 -6.32 -23.00 -21.89
N GLU A 159 -6.49 -24.33 -21.79
CA GLU A 159 -5.73 -25.34 -22.54
C GLU A 159 -4.20 -25.13 -22.55
N GLU A 160 -3.60 -24.87 -21.38
CA GLU A 160 -2.17 -24.56 -21.23
C GLU A 160 -1.69 -23.31 -22.01
N SER A 161 -2.62 -22.44 -22.41
CA SER A 161 -2.30 -21.21 -23.12
C SER A 161 -2.32 -20.01 -22.17
N PHE A 162 -1.31 -19.16 -22.27
CA PHE A 162 -1.13 -17.97 -21.44
C PHE A 162 -0.83 -16.74 -22.29
N ALA A 163 -1.25 -15.57 -21.83
CA ALA A 163 -0.76 -14.30 -22.34
C ALA A 163 -0.03 -13.56 -21.22
N LEU A 164 1.26 -13.36 -21.39
CA LEU A 164 2.08 -12.52 -20.52
C LEU A 164 1.90 -11.08 -20.96
N GLU A 165 1.29 -10.26 -20.12
CA GLU A 165 1.12 -8.82 -20.33
C GLU A 165 2.24 -8.08 -19.62
N ILE A 166 3.06 -7.38 -20.36
CA ILE A 166 4.16 -6.57 -19.85
C ILE A 166 3.93 -5.12 -20.23
N ARG A 167 3.95 -4.21 -19.26
CA ARG A 167 3.84 -2.78 -19.52
C ARG A 167 4.84 -1.98 -18.68
N PRO A 168 5.40 -0.89 -19.19
CA PRO A 168 6.19 0.02 -18.38
C PRO A 168 5.26 0.70 -17.35
N ARG A 169 5.75 0.95 -16.17
CA ARG A 169 5.00 1.71 -15.14
C ARG A 169 4.95 3.20 -15.47
N ALA A 170 5.92 3.69 -16.22
CA ALA A 170 6.01 5.06 -16.71
C ALA A 170 6.81 5.14 -18.00
N GLY A 171 6.63 6.21 -18.76
CA GLY A 171 7.37 6.46 -20.00
C GLY A 171 6.88 5.65 -21.19
N SER A 172 7.69 5.66 -22.27
CA SER A 172 7.44 4.93 -23.50
C SER A 172 8.70 4.21 -23.95
N ILE A 173 8.55 2.99 -24.47
CA ILE A 173 9.63 2.16 -24.99
C ILE A 173 9.42 1.93 -26.48
N HIS A 174 10.41 2.33 -27.26
CA HIS A 174 10.45 2.18 -28.71
C HIS A 174 11.89 2.32 -29.23
N PRO A 175 12.36 1.48 -30.17
CA PRO A 175 11.78 0.20 -30.60
C PRO A 175 11.83 -0.84 -29.47
N ILE A 176 10.92 -1.81 -29.50
CA ILE A 176 10.79 -2.83 -28.45
C ILE A 176 11.55 -4.08 -28.88
N GLY A 177 12.43 -4.59 -27.99
CA GLY A 177 13.06 -5.90 -28.11
C GLY A 177 12.46 -6.89 -27.11
N VAL A 178 12.19 -8.10 -27.57
CA VAL A 178 11.82 -9.26 -26.76
C VAL A 178 12.79 -10.38 -27.06
N ALA A 179 13.58 -10.79 -26.08
CA ALA A 179 14.53 -11.90 -26.25
C ALA A 179 14.13 -13.08 -25.37
N TYR A 180 14.26 -14.29 -25.88
CA TYR A 180 13.91 -15.53 -25.21
C TYR A 180 14.79 -16.69 -25.71
N PRO A 181 14.94 -17.79 -24.92
CA PRO A 181 15.77 -18.93 -25.32
C PRO A 181 15.29 -19.52 -26.65
N GLN A 182 16.22 -19.81 -27.54
CA GLN A 182 15.93 -20.42 -28.85
C GLN A 182 15.13 -21.73 -28.72
N LEU A 183 15.40 -22.52 -27.70
CA LEU A 183 14.72 -23.79 -27.43
C LEU A 183 13.24 -23.63 -27.02
N GLU A 184 12.84 -22.43 -26.63
CA GLU A 184 11.46 -22.11 -26.23
C GLU A 184 10.65 -21.41 -27.34
N ALA A 185 11.25 -21.18 -28.48
CA ALA A 185 10.61 -20.50 -29.60
C ALA A 185 9.28 -21.16 -30.03
N GLU A 186 9.19 -22.48 -29.97
CA GLU A 186 7.98 -23.24 -30.32
C GLU A 186 6.82 -23.02 -29.32
N LYS A 187 7.12 -22.58 -28.11
CA LYS A 187 6.09 -22.22 -27.12
C LYS A 187 5.42 -20.90 -27.45
N ILE A 188 6.10 -19.97 -28.14
CA ILE A 188 5.60 -18.64 -28.41
C ILE A 188 4.74 -18.65 -29.67
N ARG A 189 3.50 -18.18 -29.55
CA ARG A 189 2.54 -18.10 -30.66
C ARG A 189 2.48 -16.70 -31.25
N TYR A 190 2.38 -15.68 -30.42
CA TYR A 190 2.24 -14.29 -30.82
C TYR A 190 2.99 -13.36 -29.87
N ILE A 191 3.61 -12.33 -30.42
CA ILE A 191 4.16 -11.20 -29.68
C ILE A 191 3.61 -9.92 -30.34
N TYR A 192 2.91 -9.07 -29.59
CA TYR A 192 2.25 -7.89 -30.12
C TYR A 192 2.02 -6.83 -29.05
N ILE A 193 1.63 -5.63 -29.50
CA ILE A 193 1.18 -4.53 -28.65
C ILE A 193 -0.34 -4.39 -28.78
N ALA A 194 -1.01 -4.25 -27.62
CA ALA A 194 -2.44 -3.97 -27.54
C ALA A 194 -2.75 -3.12 -26.29
N PRO A 195 -3.96 -2.54 -26.18
CA PRO A 195 -4.37 -1.84 -24.95
C PRO A 195 -4.22 -2.73 -23.71
N SER A 196 -3.77 -2.13 -22.61
CA SER A 196 -3.57 -2.85 -21.34
C SER A 196 -4.86 -3.50 -20.84
N GLY A 197 -4.79 -4.76 -20.43
CA GLY A 197 -5.94 -5.55 -19.99
C GLY A 197 -6.68 -6.29 -21.10
N TYR A 198 -6.26 -6.17 -22.39
CA TYR A 198 -6.90 -6.83 -23.54
C TYR A 198 -5.95 -7.81 -24.21
N PRO A 199 -5.85 -9.07 -23.75
CA PRO A 199 -4.92 -10.07 -24.28
C PRO A 199 -5.41 -10.71 -25.60
N HIS A 200 -5.92 -9.91 -26.54
CA HIS A 200 -6.37 -10.39 -27.84
C HIS A 200 -5.43 -9.89 -28.95
N PRO A 201 -4.88 -10.81 -29.78
CA PRO A 201 -3.97 -10.42 -30.83
C PRO A 201 -4.69 -9.57 -31.91
N PRO A 202 -4.03 -8.53 -32.43
CA PRO A 202 -4.54 -7.77 -33.54
C PRO A 202 -4.51 -8.63 -34.84
N THR A 203 -5.28 -8.20 -35.84
CA THR A 203 -5.40 -8.93 -37.11
C THR A 203 -4.09 -8.92 -37.93
N MET A 204 -3.19 -7.96 -37.69
CA MET A 204 -1.94 -7.83 -38.41
C MET A 204 -0.78 -7.62 -37.42
N LEU A 205 0.26 -8.42 -37.56
CA LEU A 205 1.51 -8.34 -36.79
C LEU A 205 2.64 -7.93 -37.73
N VAL A 206 3.42 -6.92 -37.32
CA VAL A 206 4.62 -6.47 -38.05
C VAL A 206 5.81 -6.55 -37.09
N SER A 207 6.76 -7.40 -37.42
CA SER A 207 7.95 -7.64 -36.62
C SER A 207 9.15 -8.01 -37.48
N SER A 208 10.33 -7.91 -36.88
CA SER A 208 11.57 -8.49 -37.39
C SER A 208 12.15 -9.47 -36.40
N GLU A 209 12.80 -10.51 -36.86
CA GLU A 209 13.46 -11.51 -36.04
C GLU A 209 14.97 -11.45 -36.20
N GLY A 210 15.70 -11.77 -35.12
CA GLY A 210 17.15 -11.82 -35.09
C GLY A 210 17.64 -12.71 -33.97
N THR A 211 18.91 -12.59 -33.64
CA THR A 211 19.54 -13.29 -32.52
C THR A 211 20.38 -12.28 -31.75
N THR A 212 20.37 -12.37 -30.44
CA THR A 212 21.20 -11.56 -29.55
C THR A 212 22.62 -12.13 -29.47
N ASP A 213 23.56 -11.36 -28.97
CA ASP A 213 24.97 -11.78 -28.82
C ASP A 213 25.14 -12.97 -27.89
N ASP A 214 24.22 -13.13 -26.91
CA ASP A 214 24.15 -14.27 -25.97
C ASP A 214 23.35 -15.47 -26.51
N GLY A 215 22.99 -15.44 -27.80
CA GLY A 215 22.35 -16.57 -28.50
C GLY A 215 20.85 -16.73 -28.26
N MET A 216 20.20 -15.76 -27.63
CA MET A 216 18.73 -15.76 -27.51
C MET A 216 18.07 -15.33 -28.83
N LYS A 217 16.90 -15.87 -29.11
CA LYS A 217 16.07 -15.38 -30.21
C LYS A 217 15.53 -13.99 -29.87
N LEU A 218 15.69 -13.03 -30.78
CA LEU A 218 15.23 -11.65 -30.64
C LEU A 218 14.04 -11.40 -31.54
N TYR A 219 12.99 -10.83 -30.97
CA TYR A 219 11.83 -10.36 -31.71
C TYR A 219 11.73 -8.83 -31.52
N ALA A 220 11.66 -8.07 -32.61
CA ALA A 220 11.64 -6.63 -32.57
C ALA A 220 10.34 -6.06 -33.13
N ILE A 221 9.75 -5.11 -32.39
CA ILE A 221 8.59 -4.32 -32.80
C ILE A 221 9.04 -2.88 -33.00
N THR A 222 8.95 -2.40 -34.25
CA THR A 222 9.47 -1.09 -34.65
C THR A 222 8.39 -0.11 -35.10
N ASN A 223 7.15 -0.53 -35.15
CA ASN A 223 6.02 0.28 -35.62
C ASN A 223 5.03 0.69 -34.51
N GLN A 224 5.27 0.23 -33.28
CA GLN A 224 4.42 0.52 -32.11
C GLN A 224 5.29 0.75 -30.88
N SER A 225 4.73 1.49 -29.91
CA SER A 225 5.40 1.78 -28.62
C SER A 225 4.66 1.08 -27.49
N MET A 226 5.42 0.55 -26.55
CA MET A 226 4.90 0.09 -25.27
C MET A 226 4.82 1.28 -24.31
N THR A 227 3.64 1.49 -23.69
CA THR A 227 3.34 2.60 -22.77
C THR A 227 2.56 2.08 -21.55
N PRO A 228 2.30 2.89 -20.52
CA PRO A 228 1.42 2.48 -19.40
C PRO A 228 0.01 2.08 -19.80
N THR A 229 -0.47 2.45 -20.99
CA THR A 229 -1.80 2.12 -21.52
C THR A 229 -1.79 1.11 -22.65
N ASN A 230 -0.61 0.84 -23.26
CA ASN A 230 -0.41 -0.14 -24.31
C ASN A 230 0.67 -1.13 -23.88
N SER A 231 0.25 -2.36 -23.62
CA SER A 231 1.09 -3.44 -23.14
C SER A 231 1.66 -4.29 -24.29
N LEU A 232 2.84 -4.84 -24.05
CA LEU A 232 3.35 -5.96 -24.82
C LEU A 232 2.67 -7.24 -24.32
N TYR A 233 2.22 -8.06 -25.24
CA TYR A 233 1.68 -9.39 -24.97
C TYR A 233 2.56 -10.45 -25.62
N ILE A 234 2.89 -11.48 -24.84
CA ILE A 234 3.56 -12.69 -25.32
C ILE A 234 2.58 -13.86 -25.08
N HIS A 235 1.99 -14.37 -26.16
CA HIS A 235 1.15 -15.57 -26.09
C HIS A 235 2.02 -16.81 -26.13
N THR A 236 1.83 -17.70 -25.16
CA THR A 236 2.61 -18.93 -25.03
C THR A 236 1.73 -20.15 -24.84
N LYS A 237 2.26 -21.29 -25.26
CA LYS A 237 1.77 -22.61 -24.86
C LYS A 237 2.72 -23.14 -23.77
N GLY A 238 2.23 -23.20 -22.53
CA GLY A 238 3.07 -23.48 -21.36
C GLY A 238 3.85 -22.24 -20.86
N HIS A 239 4.64 -22.45 -19.81
CA HIS A 239 5.46 -21.40 -19.20
C HIS A 239 6.79 -21.24 -19.90
N LEU A 240 7.25 -19.98 -20.00
CA LEU A 240 8.63 -19.66 -20.39
C LEU A 240 9.53 -19.73 -19.15
N SER A 241 10.76 -20.22 -19.30
CA SER A 241 11.73 -20.25 -18.21
C SER A 241 12.31 -18.86 -17.94
N GLU A 242 12.55 -18.10 -19.01
CA GLU A 242 13.05 -16.71 -18.95
C GLU A 242 12.70 -15.92 -20.21
N PHE A 243 12.69 -14.60 -20.08
CA PHE A 243 12.62 -13.68 -21.21
C PHE A 243 13.18 -12.31 -20.82
N LYS A 244 13.57 -11.53 -21.81
CA LYS A 244 14.05 -10.15 -21.64
C LYS A 244 13.16 -9.24 -22.47
N VAL A 245 12.73 -8.12 -21.89
CA VAL A 245 11.92 -7.11 -22.60
C VAL A 245 12.47 -5.72 -22.30
N GLY A 246 12.52 -4.88 -23.32
CA GLY A 246 12.98 -3.51 -23.12
C GLY A 246 13.21 -2.79 -24.46
N LYS A 247 13.99 -1.71 -24.41
CA LYS A 247 14.44 -1.06 -25.62
C LYS A 247 15.38 -2.01 -26.38
N MET A 248 15.21 -2.11 -27.68
CA MET A 248 15.91 -3.07 -28.54
C MET A 248 17.45 -3.07 -28.33
N GLU A 249 18.04 -1.89 -28.04
CA GLU A 249 19.49 -1.73 -27.81
C GLU A 249 19.97 -2.22 -26.43
N SER A 250 19.06 -2.37 -25.48
CA SER A 250 19.37 -2.78 -24.09
C SER A 250 18.15 -3.42 -23.44
N PRO A 251 17.75 -4.63 -23.84
CA PRO A 251 16.63 -5.30 -23.22
C PRO A 251 16.91 -5.60 -21.74
N THR A 252 15.98 -5.20 -20.87
CA THR A 252 16.07 -5.39 -19.42
C THR A 252 15.56 -6.78 -19.06
N TYR A 253 16.23 -7.44 -18.11
CA TYR A 253 15.79 -8.71 -17.57
C TYR A 253 14.47 -8.54 -16.79
N ILE A 254 13.45 -9.33 -17.13
CA ILE A 254 12.28 -9.57 -16.29
C ILE A 254 12.34 -11.05 -15.91
N LYS A 255 12.53 -11.32 -14.63
CA LYS A 255 12.48 -12.67 -14.06
C LYS A 255 11.07 -12.98 -13.60
#